data_6842526d187be5bbd4205f1f5dfc1f56
#
_entry.id   6842526d187be5bbd4205f1f5dfc1f56
#
_cell.length_a   1.000
_cell.length_b   1.000
_cell.length_c   1.000
_cell.angle_alpha   90.00
_cell.angle_beta   90.00
_cell.angle_gamma   90.00
#
_symmetry.space_group_name_H-M   'P 1'
#
loop_
_entity.id
_entity.type
_entity.pdbx_description
1 polymer ?
#
loop_
_entity_poly.entity_id
_entity_poly.type
_entity_poly.pdbx_seq_one_letter_code
_entity_poly.pdbx_strand_id
1 'polypeptide(L)'
;RYNKFDIVTTVKTDAPAGKDIENTAGQIVHYYNPRTNTVEKPNKPTEKRVNSVPVPLELNFTKKLDGRQLKANEFTFVLKKDGVEVERAKNDAPDATTGIAKINFTKLEFGKDDIGKTYNYTVEEVKGTDSTVSYDGMVATVRVSISHDGTAKAIVKNVVDAPDKEFDNRVTPPEEPKFNPEKYVVRDKDFDLTGKKLLDDDSELADKYSDTKINPYADKSNNNEKVTVRNDKGELEEVFENLNTQPVKRGQKFYYQVWLDTTQFSANNKENIQTVGITDNYDESKLIVTKNTIKVYDGETGADVTSKFDVAVTNGIITANLKSGFTKSLGDANNTQVIDTTKFEFGRYYKVVIPATVSQDAYDGSEIENTATQTVHYYNPRTHAVETPDKPTQKRVNNIPTAIQLIFGKTLNGRKLQADEFSFVLKDKETNKILEKAKNDADGKVTFKTINYSKADIGQTFNYIVEE
;
A
#
# COMPACT_ATOMS: atom_id res chain seq x y z
N ARG A 1 59.01 0.05 -67.06
CA ARG A 1 58.63 0.59 -65.75
C ARG A 1 57.11 0.91 -65.78
N TYR A 2 56.36 0.64 -64.68
CA TYR A 2 55.00 1.09 -64.51
C TYR A 2 55.05 2.31 -63.60
N ASN A 3 54.19 3.31 -63.92
CA ASN A 3 53.95 4.43 -63.02
C ASN A 3 52.57 4.17 -62.33
N LYS A 4 52.53 4.31 -61.00
CA LYS A 4 51.36 4.13 -60.19
C LYS A 4 50.68 5.49 -59.92
N PHE A 5 49.38 5.59 -60.13
CA PHE A 5 48.57 6.69 -59.71
C PHE A 5 47.58 6.21 -58.69
N ASP A 6 47.59 6.83 -57.49
CA ASP A 6 46.59 6.63 -56.46
C ASP A 6 45.57 7.77 -56.49
N ILE A 7 44.31 7.39 -56.68
CA ILE A 7 43.18 8.34 -56.67
C ILE A 7 42.36 8.02 -55.44
N VAL A 8 42.34 8.92 -54.42
CA VAL A 8 41.50 8.82 -53.26
C VAL A 8 40.10 9.34 -53.57
N THR A 9 39.07 8.50 -53.35
CA THR A 9 37.68 8.84 -53.56
C THR A 9 36.85 8.52 -52.35
N THR A 10 35.81 9.35 -52.11
CA THR A 10 34.81 9.12 -51.04
C THR A 10 33.48 8.89 -51.67
N VAL A 11 32.73 7.87 -51.20
CA VAL A 11 31.33 7.67 -51.59
C VAL A 11 30.50 8.80 -51.01
N LYS A 12 29.68 9.44 -51.83
CA LYS A 12 28.75 10.49 -51.41
C LYS A 12 27.72 9.92 -50.45
N THR A 13 27.37 10.69 -49.44
CA THR A 13 26.35 10.31 -48.46
C THR A 13 24.95 10.11 -49.04
N ASP A 14 24.67 10.73 -50.20
CA ASP A 14 23.45 10.63 -50.96
C ASP A 14 23.53 9.59 -52.09
N ALA A 15 24.58 8.79 -52.15
CA ALA A 15 24.70 7.73 -53.15
C ALA A 15 23.59 6.71 -53.00
N PRO A 16 22.82 6.35 -54.05
CA PRO A 16 21.73 5.41 -53.96
C PRO A 16 22.19 4.04 -53.46
N ALA A 17 21.53 3.59 -52.38
CA ALA A 17 21.82 2.27 -51.80
C ALA A 17 21.60 1.16 -52.82
N GLY A 18 22.48 0.16 -52.81
CA GLY A 18 22.46 -0.96 -53.72
C GLY A 18 23.02 -0.70 -55.10
N LYS A 19 23.32 0.52 -55.51
CA LYS A 19 23.82 0.86 -56.85
C LYS A 19 25.30 0.56 -57.01
N ASP A 20 25.66 0.09 -58.23
CA ASP A 20 27.05 -0.11 -58.59
C ASP A 20 27.75 1.23 -58.84
N ILE A 21 29.00 1.31 -58.39
CA ILE A 21 29.91 2.39 -58.69
C ILE A 21 30.98 1.81 -59.63
N GLU A 22 30.86 2.15 -60.89
CA GLU A 22 31.79 1.67 -61.94
C GLU A 22 32.90 2.70 -62.20
N ASN A 23 34.11 2.23 -62.30
CA ASN A 23 35.28 3.08 -62.66
C ASN A 23 36.19 2.38 -63.66
N THR A 24 36.60 3.11 -64.67
CA THR A 24 37.53 2.70 -65.67
C THR A 24 38.47 3.88 -65.97
N ALA A 25 39.77 3.63 -65.96
CA ALA A 25 40.76 4.62 -66.39
C ALA A 25 41.18 4.34 -67.84
N GLY A 26 41.59 5.35 -68.50
CA GLY A 26 42.15 5.26 -69.87
C GLY A 26 43.59 5.73 -69.90
N GLN A 27 44.44 4.91 -70.45
CA GLN A 27 45.81 5.38 -70.79
C GLN A 27 45.78 6.01 -72.17
N ILE A 28 46.17 7.27 -72.23
CA ILE A 28 46.29 8.01 -73.45
C ILE A 28 47.76 8.11 -73.81
N VAL A 29 48.10 7.66 -74.98
CA VAL A 29 49.45 7.80 -75.54
C VAL A 29 49.35 8.56 -76.86
N HIS A 30 50.10 9.63 -76.96
CA HIS A 30 50.26 10.32 -78.25
C HIS A 30 51.65 10.05 -78.77
N TYR A 31 51.78 9.50 -79.99
CA TYR A 31 53.04 9.36 -80.66
C TYR A 31 52.95 9.81 -82.11
N TYR A 32 54.03 10.41 -82.56
CA TYR A 32 54.17 10.76 -83.96
C TYR A 32 54.54 9.53 -84.79
N ASN A 33 53.73 9.19 -85.77
CA ASN A 33 53.98 8.12 -86.71
C ASN A 33 54.70 8.69 -87.98
N PRO A 34 55.98 8.44 -88.19
CA PRO A 34 56.75 9.01 -89.30
C PRO A 34 56.31 8.44 -90.65
N ARG A 35 55.62 7.31 -90.71
CA ARG A 35 55.13 6.71 -91.96
C ARG A 35 53.87 7.40 -92.46
N THR A 36 53.00 7.82 -91.60
CA THR A 36 51.76 8.45 -91.95
C THR A 36 51.82 9.97 -91.86
N ASN A 37 52.88 10.52 -91.24
CA ASN A 37 53.09 11.92 -90.95
C ASN A 37 52.02 12.52 -90.07
N THR A 38 51.47 11.71 -89.18
CA THR A 38 50.41 12.11 -88.27
C THR A 38 50.66 11.74 -86.85
N VAL A 39 49.96 12.45 -85.88
CA VAL A 39 49.95 12.11 -84.46
C VAL A 39 48.87 11.08 -84.23
N GLU A 40 49.22 9.88 -83.83
CA GLU A 40 48.34 8.83 -83.44
C GLU A 40 48.05 8.84 -81.94
N LYS A 41 46.82 8.50 -81.54
CA LYS A 41 46.35 8.55 -80.14
C LYS A 41 45.75 7.20 -79.74
N PRO A 42 46.49 6.13 -79.63
CA PRO A 42 45.96 4.86 -79.18
C PRO A 42 45.54 4.99 -77.69
N ASN A 43 44.27 5.04 -77.47
CA ASN A 43 43.69 5.02 -76.14
C ASN A 43 43.38 3.59 -75.72
N LYS A 44 43.91 3.17 -74.55
CA LYS A 44 43.66 1.86 -74.01
C LYS A 44 43.03 1.95 -72.62
N PRO A 45 41.77 1.53 -72.49
CA PRO A 45 41.12 1.52 -71.17
C PRO A 45 41.73 0.43 -70.28
N THR A 46 41.69 0.65 -69.01
CA THR A 46 41.94 -0.37 -67.99
C THR A 46 40.76 -1.30 -67.87
N GLU A 47 40.92 -2.38 -67.14
CA GLU A 47 39.79 -3.18 -66.70
C GLU A 47 38.82 -2.31 -65.85
N LYS A 48 37.53 -2.53 -66.07
CA LYS A 48 36.52 -1.93 -65.24
C LYS A 48 36.53 -2.49 -63.82
N ARG A 49 36.50 -1.62 -62.82
CA ARG A 49 36.34 -1.99 -61.41
C ARG A 49 34.94 -1.56 -60.97
N VAL A 50 34.30 -2.45 -60.23
CA VAL A 50 32.92 -2.22 -59.70
C VAL A 50 32.90 -2.40 -58.22
N ASN A 51 32.43 -1.40 -57.52
CA ASN A 51 32.04 -1.44 -56.11
C ASN A 51 30.53 -1.19 -56.03
N SER A 52 29.90 -1.53 -54.92
CA SER A 52 28.48 -1.29 -54.72
C SER A 52 28.26 -0.58 -53.37
N VAL A 53 27.28 0.28 -53.35
CA VAL A 53 26.80 0.89 -52.10
C VAL A 53 26.00 -0.17 -51.34
N PRO A 54 26.28 -0.47 -50.05
CA PRO A 54 25.50 -1.47 -49.31
C PRO A 54 24.01 -1.11 -49.22
N VAL A 55 23.15 -2.14 -49.18
CA VAL A 55 21.71 -1.98 -48.96
C VAL A 55 21.42 -2.12 -47.46
N PRO A 56 20.87 -1.08 -46.82
CA PRO A 56 20.56 -1.13 -45.40
C PRO A 56 19.23 -1.84 -45.12
N LEU A 57 19.11 -2.44 -43.93
CA LEU A 57 17.88 -2.95 -43.36
C LEU A 57 17.79 -2.54 -41.88
N GLU A 58 16.71 -1.86 -41.53
CA GLU A 58 16.36 -1.57 -40.14
C GLU A 58 15.36 -2.62 -39.66
N LEU A 59 15.67 -3.18 -38.48
CA LEU A 59 14.78 -4.11 -37.79
C LEU A 59 14.00 -3.32 -36.72
N ASN A 60 12.72 -3.08 -36.97
CA ASN A 60 11.86 -2.31 -36.09
C ASN A 60 10.98 -3.25 -35.29
N PHE A 61 11.22 -3.32 -33.99
CA PHE A 61 10.45 -4.06 -33.01
C PHE A 61 9.95 -3.14 -31.93
N THR A 62 8.91 -3.55 -31.21
CA THR A 62 8.34 -2.80 -30.11
C THR A 62 8.18 -3.68 -28.86
N LYS A 63 8.12 -3.00 -27.71
CA LYS A 63 7.87 -3.61 -26.42
C LYS A 63 6.67 -2.95 -25.77
N LYS A 64 5.74 -3.78 -25.31
CA LYS A 64 4.60 -3.38 -24.50
C LYS A 64 4.60 -4.13 -23.17
N LEU A 65 4.14 -3.47 -22.10
CA LEU A 65 3.98 -4.06 -20.79
C LEU A 65 2.57 -3.77 -20.29
N ASP A 66 1.77 -4.81 -20.07
CA ASP A 66 0.46 -4.70 -19.44
C ASP A 66 0.59 -4.86 -17.92
N GLY A 67 -0.21 -4.12 -17.17
CA GLY A 67 -0.30 -4.21 -15.70
C GLY A 67 0.51 -3.18 -14.91
N ARG A 68 1.49 -2.50 -15.51
CA ARG A 68 2.18 -1.30 -14.99
C ARG A 68 2.92 -0.56 -16.09
N GLN A 69 3.38 0.62 -15.79
CA GLN A 69 4.16 1.42 -16.74
C GLN A 69 5.50 0.75 -17.06
N LEU A 70 5.82 0.66 -18.35
CA LEU A 70 7.11 0.22 -18.87
C LEU A 70 8.17 1.31 -18.59
N LYS A 71 9.38 0.88 -18.22
CA LYS A 71 10.54 1.77 -18.02
C LYS A 71 11.54 1.63 -19.15
N ALA A 72 12.30 2.68 -19.42
CA ALA A 72 13.42 2.61 -20.35
C ALA A 72 14.46 1.60 -19.86
N ASN A 73 15.07 0.85 -20.79
CA ASN A 73 16.12 -0.14 -20.53
C ASN A 73 15.72 -1.31 -19.60
N GLU A 74 14.43 -1.58 -19.48
CA GLU A 74 13.91 -2.59 -18.55
C GLU A 74 14.05 -4.03 -19.05
N PHE A 75 13.78 -4.25 -20.33
CA PHE A 75 13.84 -5.57 -20.98
C PHE A 75 14.97 -5.64 -21.99
N THR A 76 15.55 -6.82 -22.14
CA THR A 76 16.70 -7.07 -23.04
C THR A 76 16.28 -8.01 -24.15
N PHE A 77 16.67 -7.72 -25.38
CA PHE A 77 16.39 -8.48 -26.58
C PHE A 77 17.67 -8.93 -27.25
N VAL A 78 17.65 -10.12 -27.83
CA VAL A 78 18.79 -10.72 -28.53
C VAL A 78 18.45 -10.85 -29.98
N LEU A 79 19.30 -10.26 -30.83
CA LEU A 79 19.31 -10.50 -32.27
C LEU A 79 20.27 -11.63 -32.58
N LYS A 80 19.79 -12.66 -33.27
CA LYS A 80 20.62 -13.75 -33.77
C LYS A 80 20.57 -13.77 -35.29
N LYS A 81 21.72 -14.11 -35.91
CA LYS A 81 21.85 -14.37 -37.34
C LYS A 81 22.17 -15.86 -37.54
N ASP A 82 21.30 -16.58 -38.21
CA ASP A 82 21.41 -18.03 -38.45
C ASP A 82 21.69 -18.82 -37.16
N GLY A 83 21.02 -18.41 -36.04
CA GLY A 83 21.12 -19.01 -34.71
C GLY A 83 22.26 -18.49 -33.84
N VAL A 84 23.17 -17.66 -34.38
CA VAL A 84 24.30 -17.07 -33.63
C VAL A 84 23.93 -15.66 -33.16
N GLU A 85 24.10 -15.38 -31.88
CA GLU A 85 23.90 -14.05 -31.31
C GLU A 85 24.84 -13.03 -31.95
N VAL A 86 24.28 -11.91 -32.43
CA VAL A 86 25.04 -10.82 -33.07
C VAL A 86 24.91 -9.51 -32.36
N GLU A 87 23.81 -9.29 -31.63
CA GLU A 87 23.59 -8.04 -30.91
C GLU A 87 22.58 -8.22 -29.76
N ARG A 88 22.73 -7.40 -28.72
CA ARG A 88 21.73 -7.20 -27.65
C ARG A 88 21.27 -5.76 -27.64
N ALA A 89 19.98 -5.57 -27.55
CA ALA A 89 19.35 -4.25 -27.41
C ALA A 89 18.45 -4.23 -26.18
N LYS A 90 18.14 -3.04 -25.70
CA LYS A 90 17.13 -2.81 -24.67
C LYS A 90 16.01 -1.94 -25.26
N ASN A 91 14.84 -2.01 -24.64
CA ASN A 91 13.77 -1.12 -25.01
C ASN A 91 14.08 0.35 -24.66
N ASP A 92 13.69 1.27 -25.53
CA ASP A 92 13.73 2.72 -25.27
C ASP A 92 12.75 3.13 -24.18
N ALA A 93 12.68 4.44 -23.87
CA ALA A 93 11.61 4.99 -23.11
C ALA A 93 10.28 4.79 -23.84
N PRO A 94 9.19 4.41 -23.14
CA PRO A 94 7.91 4.26 -23.77
C PRO A 94 7.35 5.61 -24.23
N ASP A 95 6.61 5.58 -25.32
CA ASP A 95 5.82 6.72 -25.76
C ASP A 95 4.77 7.07 -24.69
N ALA A 96 4.66 8.35 -24.35
CA ALA A 96 3.81 8.83 -23.26
C ALA A 96 2.30 8.59 -23.49
N THR A 97 1.89 8.44 -24.75
CA THR A 97 0.48 8.27 -25.14
C THR A 97 0.10 6.79 -25.26
N THR A 98 0.98 5.99 -25.89
CA THR A 98 0.69 4.59 -26.20
C THR A 98 1.25 3.62 -25.15
N GLY A 99 2.24 4.04 -24.37
CA GLY A 99 2.96 3.17 -23.43
C GLY A 99 3.88 2.16 -24.10
N ILE A 100 4.05 2.22 -25.44
CA ILE A 100 4.84 1.30 -26.24
C ILE A 100 6.25 1.86 -26.40
N ALA A 101 7.26 1.03 -26.22
CA ALA A 101 8.66 1.40 -26.43
C ALA A 101 9.23 0.76 -27.71
N LYS A 102 10.17 1.45 -28.36
CA LYS A 102 10.93 0.88 -29.48
C LYS A 102 12.05 0.00 -28.97
N ILE A 103 12.40 -0.98 -29.79
CA ILE A 103 13.59 -1.81 -29.63
C ILE A 103 14.45 -1.56 -30.87
N ASN A 104 15.59 -0.89 -30.70
CA ASN A 104 16.46 -0.49 -31.78
C ASN A 104 17.70 -1.38 -31.82
N PHE A 105 17.91 -2.02 -32.97
CA PHE A 105 19.13 -2.71 -33.32
C PHE A 105 19.96 -1.90 -34.30
N THR A 106 21.25 -2.16 -34.33
CA THR A 106 22.14 -1.59 -35.35
C THR A 106 21.64 -1.94 -36.75
N LYS A 107 21.63 -0.96 -37.62
CA LYS A 107 21.23 -1.13 -39.02
C LYS A 107 22.10 -2.20 -39.69
N LEU A 108 21.44 -3.22 -40.24
CA LEU A 108 22.10 -4.25 -41.05
C LEU A 108 22.46 -3.69 -42.41
N GLU A 109 23.62 -4.06 -42.95
CA GLU A 109 24.07 -3.64 -44.26
C GLU A 109 24.48 -4.86 -45.09
N PHE A 110 24.01 -4.94 -46.33
CA PHE A 110 24.31 -6.03 -47.25
C PHE A 110 25.05 -5.51 -48.48
N GLY A 111 26.24 -6.07 -48.66
CA GLY A 111 27.13 -5.68 -49.74
C GLY A 111 27.21 -6.73 -50.87
N LYS A 112 28.18 -6.53 -51.76
CA LYS A 112 28.41 -7.41 -52.91
C LYS A 112 28.69 -8.86 -52.50
N ASP A 113 29.35 -9.06 -51.35
CA ASP A 113 29.72 -10.39 -50.87
C ASP A 113 28.51 -11.19 -50.33
N ASP A 114 27.37 -10.55 -50.18
CA ASP A 114 26.13 -11.16 -49.69
C ASP A 114 25.24 -11.65 -50.84
N ILE A 115 25.59 -11.31 -52.10
CA ILE A 115 24.78 -11.70 -53.26
C ILE A 115 24.71 -13.24 -53.36
N GLY A 116 23.48 -13.73 -53.53
CA GLY A 116 23.15 -15.15 -53.57
C GLY A 116 22.93 -15.81 -52.22
N LYS A 117 23.12 -15.07 -51.13
CA LYS A 117 22.93 -15.59 -49.78
C LYS A 117 21.52 -15.25 -49.25
N THR A 118 21.10 -16.12 -48.35
CA THR A 118 19.88 -15.91 -47.54
C THR A 118 20.25 -16.01 -46.08
N TYR A 119 19.77 -15.05 -45.28
CA TYR A 119 20.02 -14.96 -43.83
C TYR A 119 18.69 -15.03 -43.06
N ASN A 120 18.66 -15.78 -41.98
CA ASN A 120 17.55 -15.85 -41.08
C ASN A 120 17.94 -15.11 -39.79
N TYR A 121 17.27 -14.01 -39.53
CA TYR A 121 17.42 -13.26 -38.30
C TYR A 121 16.29 -13.62 -37.35
N THR A 122 16.59 -13.85 -36.10
CA THR A 122 15.59 -14.02 -35.03
C THR A 122 15.81 -12.99 -33.94
N VAL A 123 14.70 -12.45 -33.43
CA VAL A 123 14.68 -11.59 -32.26
C VAL A 123 13.86 -12.28 -31.18
N GLU A 124 14.43 -12.39 -30.00
CA GLU A 124 13.79 -12.98 -28.83
C GLU A 124 14.05 -12.13 -27.59
N GLU A 125 13.11 -12.14 -26.65
CA GLU A 125 13.28 -11.48 -25.36
C GLU A 125 14.08 -12.37 -24.41
N VAL A 126 14.99 -11.77 -23.64
CA VAL A 126 15.68 -12.47 -22.56
C VAL A 126 14.79 -12.50 -21.34
N LYS A 127 14.39 -13.70 -20.92
CA LYS A 127 13.61 -13.88 -19.71
C LYS A 127 14.38 -13.38 -18.49
N GLY A 128 13.80 -12.43 -17.77
CA GLY A 128 14.34 -11.89 -16.51
C GLY A 128 14.02 -12.77 -15.30
N THR A 129 14.36 -12.26 -14.12
CA THR A 129 14.17 -12.94 -12.83
C THR A 129 12.93 -12.48 -12.06
N ASP A 130 12.21 -11.46 -12.54
CA ASP A 130 11.00 -10.97 -11.89
C ASP A 130 9.86 -11.97 -12.10
N SER A 131 9.49 -12.67 -11.03
CA SER A 131 8.44 -13.69 -11.04
C SER A 131 7.03 -13.11 -11.19
N THR A 132 6.87 -11.80 -11.05
CA THR A 132 5.57 -11.12 -11.25
C THR A 132 5.30 -10.84 -12.73
N VAL A 133 6.34 -10.93 -13.58
CA VAL A 133 6.25 -10.69 -15.01
C VAL A 133 6.08 -12.01 -15.77
N SER A 134 5.02 -12.10 -16.55
CA SER A 134 4.88 -13.11 -17.61
C SER A 134 5.57 -12.57 -18.85
N TYR A 135 6.73 -13.17 -19.17
CA TYR A 135 7.55 -12.77 -20.31
C TYR A 135 6.99 -13.35 -21.60
N ASP A 136 7.10 -12.58 -22.68
CA ASP A 136 6.74 -13.05 -24.03
C ASP A 136 7.72 -14.13 -24.49
N GLY A 137 7.20 -15.26 -24.94
CA GLY A 137 7.98 -16.35 -25.49
C GLY A 137 8.15 -16.27 -27.01
N MET A 138 7.76 -15.15 -27.63
CA MET A 138 7.86 -14.97 -29.09
C MET A 138 9.30 -15.04 -29.56
N VAL A 139 9.51 -15.71 -30.70
CA VAL A 139 10.72 -15.68 -31.51
C VAL A 139 10.35 -15.10 -32.87
N ALA A 140 10.57 -13.81 -33.04
CA ALA A 140 10.27 -13.12 -34.29
C ALA A 140 11.33 -13.45 -35.35
N THR A 141 10.94 -13.93 -36.49
CA THR A 141 11.87 -14.36 -37.56
C THR A 141 11.75 -13.43 -38.78
N VAL A 142 12.89 -12.89 -39.23
CA VAL A 142 13.03 -12.07 -40.39
C VAL A 142 14.00 -12.77 -41.38
N ARG A 143 13.51 -13.11 -42.56
CA ARG A 143 14.34 -13.76 -43.61
C ARG A 143 14.71 -12.74 -44.67
N VAL A 144 16.01 -12.65 -44.96
CA VAL A 144 16.55 -11.68 -45.92
C VAL A 144 17.32 -12.43 -47.01
N SER A 145 16.91 -12.31 -48.25
CA SER A 145 17.60 -12.86 -49.41
C SER A 145 18.20 -11.71 -50.23
N ILE A 146 19.47 -11.85 -50.60
CA ILE A 146 20.22 -10.85 -51.35
C ILE A 146 20.46 -11.33 -52.75
N SER A 147 20.12 -10.51 -53.73
CA SER A 147 20.36 -10.77 -55.16
C SER A 147 20.98 -9.55 -55.83
N HIS A 148 21.52 -9.75 -57.03
CA HIS A 148 21.97 -8.67 -57.89
C HIS A 148 21.04 -8.54 -59.06
N ASP A 149 20.46 -7.37 -59.28
CA ASP A 149 19.72 -7.05 -60.46
C ASP A 149 20.70 -6.63 -61.58
N GLY A 150 21.00 -7.58 -62.46
CA GLY A 150 21.97 -7.37 -63.55
C GLY A 150 21.54 -6.29 -64.53
N THR A 151 20.21 -6.00 -64.68
CA THR A 151 19.69 -4.97 -65.55
C THR A 151 19.71 -3.61 -64.93
N ALA A 152 19.40 -3.49 -63.62
CA ALA A 152 19.45 -2.27 -62.87
C ALA A 152 20.83 -2.00 -62.23
N LYS A 153 21.76 -2.95 -62.34
CA LYS A 153 23.11 -2.88 -61.71
C LYS A 153 23.02 -2.51 -60.22
N ALA A 154 22.25 -3.24 -59.48
CA ALA A 154 21.99 -2.96 -58.09
C ALA A 154 21.92 -4.23 -57.24
N ILE A 155 22.33 -4.12 -55.99
CA ILE A 155 22.08 -5.11 -54.94
C ILE A 155 20.59 -4.94 -54.51
N VAL A 156 19.84 -6.02 -54.50
CA VAL A 156 18.43 -6.05 -54.08
C VAL A 156 18.31 -6.96 -52.85
N LYS A 157 17.65 -6.47 -51.82
CA LYS A 157 17.19 -7.28 -50.69
C LYS A 157 15.72 -7.65 -50.87
N ASN A 158 15.40 -8.91 -50.69
CA ASN A 158 14.05 -9.37 -50.52
C ASN A 158 13.84 -9.81 -49.08
N VAL A 159 12.91 -9.16 -48.40
CA VAL A 159 12.66 -9.35 -46.97
C VAL A 159 11.32 -10.03 -46.78
N VAL A 160 11.31 -11.16 -46.06
CA VAL A 160 10.10 -11.75 -45.47
C VAL A 160 10.15 -11.40 -43.99
N ASP A 161 9.30 -10.47 -43.60
CA ASP A 161 9.28 -9.91 -42.28
C ASP A 161 8.54 -10.80 -41.27
N ALA A 162 8.79 -10.62 -39.98
CA ALA A 162 8.03 -11.29 -38.95
C ALA A 162 6.55 -10.84 -38.99
N PRO A 163 5.60 -11.76 -38.81
CA PRO A 163 4.19 -11.42 -38.77
C PRO A 163 3.81 -10.62 -37.56
N ASP A 164 4.55 -10.80 -36.49
CA ASP A 164 4.43 -10.06 -35.20
C ASP A 164 5.78 -9.46 -34.83
N LYS A 165 5.75 -8.23 -34.39
CA LYS A 165 6.96 -7.44 -34.02
C LYS A 165 6.81 -6.76 -32.67
N GLU A 166 5.71 -6.99 -31.94
CA GLU A 166 5.47 -6.44 -30.62
C GLU A 166 5.67 -7.54 -29.57
N PHE A 167 6.61 -7.32 -28.66
CA PHE A 167 6.82 -8.20 -27.51
C PHE A 167 5.93 -7.75 -26.38
N ASP A 168 4.96 -8.59 -26.00
CA ASP A 168 3.95 -8.31 -25.00
C ASP A 168 4.23 -9.02 -23.68
N ASN A 169 4.69 -8.28 -22.67
CA ASN A 169 4.77 -8.80 -21.32
C ASN A 169 3.54 -8.38 -20.51
N ARG A 170 3.22 -9.19 -19.52
CA ARG A 170 2.13 -8.90 -18.59
C ARG A 170 2.63 -9.02 -17.15
N VAL A 171 2.38 -7.98 -16.35
CA VAL A 171 2.57 -8.03 -14.90
C VAL A 171 1.30 -8.53 -14.24
N THR A 172 1.43 -9.48 -13.33
CA THR A 172 0.32 -9.87 -12.46
C THR A 172 -0.06 -8.64 -11.63
N PRO A 173 -1.28 -8.11 -11.73
CA PRO A 173 -1.68 -6.96 -10.94
C PRO A 173 -1.51 -7.29 -9.45
N PRO A 174 -1.08 -6.35 -8.61
CA PRO A 174 -1.15 -6.54 -7.18
C PRO A 174 -2.62 -6.74 -6.79
N GLU A 175 -2.86 -7.72 -5.93
CA GLU A 175 -4.17 -7.86 -5.32
C GLU A 175 -4.47 -6.64 -4.46
N GLU A 176 -5.75 -6.26 -4.34
CA GLU A 176 -6.18 -5.26 -3.37
C GLU A 176 -5.68 -5.64 -1.96
N PRO A 177 -5.12 -4.69 -1.18
CA PRO A 177 -4.65 -4.97 0.17
C PRO A 177 -5.77 -5.51 1.05
N LYS A 178 -5.56 -6.68 1.67
CA LYS A 178 -6.49 -7.26 2.64
C LYS A 178 -6.08 -6.85 4.04
N PHE A 179 -7.03 -6.44 4.85
CA PHE A 179 -6.81 -6.06 6.24
C PHE A 179 -8.11 -6.12 7.03
N ASN A 180 -8.00 -6.27 8.34
CA ASN A 180 -9.13 -6.34 9.26
C ASN A 180 -8.80 -5.58 10.55
N PRO A 181 -9.02 -4.26 10.62
CA PRO A 181 -8.75 -3.48 11.80
C PRO A 181 -9.66 -3.88 12.95
N GLU A 182 -9.12 -3.83 14.15
CA GLU A 182 -9.88 -4.12 15.37
C GLU A 182 -9.85 -2.93 16.34
N LYS A 183 -10.89 -2.81 17.17
CA LYS A 183 -10.99 -1.77 18.19
C LYS A 183 -11.42 -2.38 19.51
N TYR A 184 -10.85 -1.90 20.60
CA TYR A 184 -11.16 -2.33 21.97
C TYR A 184 -11.34 -1.13 22.87
N VAL A 185 -12.12 -1.31 23.95
CA VAL A 185 -12.24 -0.37 25.06
C VAL A 185 -11.56 -1.00 26.27
N VAL A 186 -10.53 -0.35 26.77
CA VAL A 186 -9.67 -0.91 27.81
C VAL A 186 -9.65 0.01 29.02
N ARG A 187 -9.73 -0.57 30.21
CA ARG A 187 -9.72 0.11 31.49
C ARG A 187 -8.42 0.88 31.70
N ASP A 188 -8.52 2.08 32.27
CA ASP A 188 -7.38 2.79 32.85
C ASP A 188 -7.15 2.27 34.27
N LYS A 189 -6.10 1.49 34.46
CA LYS A 189 -5.73 0.86 35.74
C LYS A 189 -5.45 1.88 36.84
N ASP A 190 -4.91 3.05 36.47
CA ASP A 190 -4.54 4.10 37.43
C ASP A 190 -5.76 4.94 37.86
N PHE A 191 -6.78 5.02 37.02
CA PHE A 191 -7.96 5.83 37.32
C PHE A 191 -9.03 5.08 38.13
N ASP A 192 -9.19 3.77 37.90
CA ASP A 192 -10.22 2.96 38.55
C ASP A 192 -9.87 2.52 40.01
N LEU A 193 -8.90 3.18 40.63
CA LEU A 193 -8.58 2.97 42.05
C LEU A 193 -9.76 3.25 42.99
N THR A 194 -10.81 3.96 42.53
CA THR A 194 -12.01 4.30 43.27
C THR A 194 -13.28 3.68 42.68
N GLY A 195 -13.16 2.83 41.69
CA GLY A 195 -14.28 2.22 40.98
C GLY A 195 -14.90 1.06 41.74
N LYS A 196 -16.22 1.12 41.97
CA LYS A 196 -17.00 -0.05 42.39
C LYS A 196 -16.84 -1.16 41.34
N LYS A 197 -16.91 -2.40 41.82
CA LYS A 197 -17.10 -3.59 41.02
C LYS A 197 -18.16 -3.33 39.95
N LEU A 198 -17.76 -3.25 38.71
CA LEU A 198 -18.64 -2.97 37.58
C LEU A 198 -19.28 -4.23 37.03
N LEU A 199 -18.73 -5.38 37.37
CA LEU A 199 -19.28 -6.71 37.07
C LEU A 199 -19.33 -7.49 38.37
N ASP A 200 -20.50 -7.93 38.76
CA ASP A 200 -20.60 -9.05 39.67
C ASP A 200 -20.00 -10.29 39.01
N ASP A 201 -19.49 -11.19 39.80
CA ASP A 201 -18.90 -12.47 39.38
C ASP A 201 -19.96 -13.42 38.79
N ASP A 202 -20.83 -12.84 37.93
CA ASP A 202 -21.94 -13.56 37.33
C ASP A 202 -21.42 -14.21 36.05
N SER A 203 -21.35 -15.55 36.10
CA SER A 203 -20.94 -16.38 34.98
C SER A 203 -21.76 -16.13 33.71
N GLU A 204 -23.02 -15.69 33.83
CA GLU A 204 -23.86 -15.32 32.68
C GLU A 204 -23.33 -14.09 31.91
N LEU A 205 -22.69 -13.12 32.61
CA LEU A 205 -22.09 -11.96 31.98
C LEU A 205 -20.78 -12.33 31.26
N ALA A 206 -19.99 -13.26 31.81
CA ALA A 206 -18.78 -13.76 31.15
C ALA A 206 -19.11 -14.48 29.84
N ASP A 207 -20.17 -15.27 29.79
CA ASP A 207 -20.63 -15.95 28.58
C ASP A 207 -21.22 -14.98 27.53
N LYS A 208 -21.91 -13.94 27.98
CA LYS A 208 -22.52 -12.91 27.12
C LYS A 208 -21.47 -12.01 26.42
N TYR A 209 -20.27 -11.91 26.98
CA TYR A 209 -19.15 -11.12 26.47
C TYR A 209 -18.00 -11.99 26.02
N SER A 210 -18.28 -13.13 25.41
CA SER A 210 -17.30 -14.09 24.91
C SER A 210 -16.32 -13.52 23.86
N ASP A 211 -16.55 -12.29 23.37
CA ASP A 211 -15.62 -11.55 22.53
C ASP A 211 -14.85 -10.50 23.35
N THR A 212 -14.19 -10.96 24.39
CA THR A 212 -13.51 -10.10 25.40
C THR A 212 -12.05 -9.87 25.16
N LYS A 213 -11.49 -10.29 24.00
CA LYS A 213 -10.09 -10.00 23.70
C LYS A 213 -9.81 -8.50 23.66
N ILE A 214 -8.65 -8.12 24.12
CA ILE A 214 -8.17 -6.72 24.14
C ILE A 214 -7.03 -6.48 23.15
N ASN A 215 -6.64 -7.50 22.42
CA ASN A 215 -5.69 -7.38 21.32
C ASN A 215 -5.95 -8.47 20.28
N PRO A 216 -5.59 -8.24 18.98
CA PRO A 216 -5.85 -9.19 17.91
C PRO A 216 -4.98 -10.46 17.93
N TYR A 217 -3.89 -10.47 18.70
CA TYR A 217 -3.03 -11.63 18.85
C TYR A 217 -3.52 -12.62 19.92
N ALA A 218 -4.46 -12.19 20.78
CA ALA A 218 -4.97 -13.05 21.83
C ALA A 218 -5.92 -14.11 21.27
N ASP A 219 -5.81 -15.33 21.79
CA ASP A 219 -6.79 -16.39 21.54
C ASP A 219 -8.13 -16.02 22.20
N LYS A 220 -9.24 -16.28 21.50
CA LYS A 220 -10.60 -16.01 22.01
C LYS A 220 -10.91 -16.70 23.34
N SER A 221 -10.27 -17.82 23.63
CA SER A 221 -10.43 -18.56 24.87
C SER A 221 -9.70 -17.98 26.09
N ASN A 222 -8.70 -17.09 25.88
CA ASN A 222 -7.84 -16.54 26.95
C ASN A 222 -8.11 -15.04 27.23
N ASN A 223 -9.25 -14.51 26.89
CA ASN A 223 -9.47 -13.09 26.68
C ASN A 223 -9.97 -12.29 27.87
N ASN A 224 -10.23 -12.93 28.99
CA ASN A 224 -10.64 -12.26 30.23
C ASN A 224 -9.43 -12.03 31.11
N GLU A 225 -8.49 -11.19 30.65
CA GLU A 225 -7.44 -10.74 31.56
C GLU A 225 -8.09 -9.93 32.69
N LYS A 226 -8.03 -10.47 33.89
CA LYS A 226 -8.39 -9.77 35.10
C LYS A 226 -7.20 -8.92 35.54
N VAL A 227 -7.49 -7.69 35.86
CA VAL A 227 -6.52 -6.74 36.46
C VAL A 227 -6.94 -6.43 37.87
N THR A 228 -5.97 -6.26 38.75
CA THR A 228 -6.23 -5.90 40.12
C THR A 228 -6.34 -4.38 40.25
N VAL A 229 -7.45 -3.90 40.73
CA VAL A 229 -7.70 -2.48 41.06
C VAL A 229 -8.00 -2.29 42.52
N ARG A 230 -7.95 -1.05 43.03
CA ARG A 230 -8.42 -0.73 44.38
C ARG A 230 -9.87 -0.23 44.29
N ASN A 231 -10.74 -0.81 45.10
CA ASN A 231 -12.12 -0.36 45.20
C ASN A 231 -12.25 0.91 46.09
N ASP A 232 -13.46 1.45 46.23
CA ASP A 232 -13.77 2.63 47.02
C ASP A 232 -13.36 2.52 48.53
N LYS A 233 -13.15 1.30 49.01
CA LYS A 233 -12.71 1.02 50.38
C LYS A 233 -11.19 0.86 50.50
N GLY A 234 -10.45 0.98 49.37
CA GLY A 234 -9.01 0.75 49.33
C GLY A 234 -8.62 -0.74 49.28
N GLU A 235 -9.57 -1.65 49.15
CA GLU A 235 -9.34 -3.09 49.03
C GLU A 235 -8.96 -3.47 47.59
N LEU A 236 -8.14 -4.50 47.42
CA LEU A 236 -7.77 -5.02 46.12
C LEU A 236 -8.92 -5.88 45.57
N GLU A 237 -9.26 -5.66 44.32
CA GLU A 237 -10.33 -6.35 43.61
C GLU A 237 -9.86 -6.70 42.20
N GLU A 238 -10.21 -7.91 41.75
CA GLU A 238 -9.99 -8.33 40.37
C GLU A 238 -11.18 -7.96 39.47
N VAL A 239 -10.91 -7.24 38.39
CA VAL A 239 -11.90 -6.81 37.41
C VAL A 239 -11.40 -7.09 36.00
N PHE A 240 -12.31 -7.21 35.02
CA PHE A 240 -11.91 -7.38 33.63
C PHE A 240 -11.28 -6.09 33.06
N GLU A 241 -10.24 -6.25 32.26
CA GLU A 241 -9.59 -5.14 31.58
C GLU A 241 -10.45 -4.58 30.43
N ASN A 242 -11.24 -5.44 29.77
CA ASN A 242 -12.14 -5.06 28.68
C ASN A 242 -13.37 -4.32 29.24
N LEU A 243 -13.60 -3.10 28.75
CA LEU A 243 -14.77 -2.27 29.09
C LEU A 243 -15.85 -2.23 28.00
N ASN A 244 -15.70 -2.95 26.90
CA ASN A 244 -16.72 -2.92 25.84
C ASN A 244 -18.08 -3.38 26.40
N THR A 245 -19.15 -2.62 26.06
CA THR A 245 -20.51 -2.80 26.59
C THR A 245 -20.72 -2.54 28.09
N GLN A 246 -19.66 -2.17 28.80
CA GLN A 246 -19.75 -1.87 30.22
C GLN A 246 -20.19 -0.44 30.47
N PRO A 247 -20.90 -0.17 31.61
CA PRO A 247 -21.19 1.19 32.02
C PRO A 247 -19.92 1.95 32.40
N VAL A 248 -19.90 3.23 32.04
CA VAL A 248 -18.82 4.16 32.36
C VAL A 248 -19.39 5.39 33.07
N LYS A 249 -18.64 5.99 33.99
CA LYS A 249 -19.08 7.15 34.77
C LYS A 249 -18.53 8.44 34.18
N ARG A 250 -19.22 9.55 34.42
CA ARG A 250 -18.67 10.89 34.18
C ARG A 250 -17.32 11.07 34.87
N GLY A 251 -16.36 11.64 34.18
CA GLY A 251 -14.99 11.79 34.63
C GLY A 251 -14.13 10.52 34.58
N GLN A 252 -14.72 9.35 34.28
CA GLN A 252 -13.96 8.11 34.15
C GLN A 252 -13.03 8.17 32.94
N LYS A 253 -11.80 7.73 33.13
CA LYS A 253 -10.81 7.54 32.08
C LYS A 253 -10.78 6.10 31.62
N PHE A 254 -10.57 5.92 30.34
CA PHE A 254 -10.35 4.63 29.71
C PHE A 254 -9.57 4.84 28.40
N TYR A 255 -9.19 3.74 27.75
CA TYR A 255 -8.47 3.78 26.48
C TYR A 255 -9.29 3.13 25.38
N TYR A 256 -9.41 3.79 24.23
CA TYR A 256 -9.62 3.07 22.98
C TYR A 256 -8.28 2.58 22.47
N GLN A 257 -8.25 1.33 22.02
CA GLN A 257 -7.14 0.75 21.28
C GLN A 257 -7.64 0.43 19.88
N VAL A 258 -7.10 1.12 18.90
CA VAL A 258 -7.37 0.85 17.48
C VAL A 258 -6.17 0.13 16.92
N TRP A 259 -6.38 -1.09 16.42
CA TRP A 259 -5.35 -1.94 15.88
C TRP A 259 -5.40 -1.91 14.35
N LEU A 260 -4.44 -1.21 13.77
CA LEU A 260 -4.21 -1.08 12.35
C LEU A 260 -3.58 -2.38 11.85
N ASP A 261 -4.26 -3.07 10.96
CA ASP A 261 -3.85 -4.36 10.43
C ASP A 261 -3.03 -4.21 9.16
N THR A 262 -1.79 -4.68 9.17
CA THR A 262 -0.94 -4.83 7.99
C THR A 262 -0.48 -6.28 7.78
N THR A 263 -1.05 -7.24 8.54
CA THR A 263 -0.60 -8.64 8.57
C THR A 263 -0.76 -9.36 7.24
N GLN A 264 -1.78 -8.98 6.46
CA GLN A 264 -2.14 -9.63 5.21
C GLN A 264 -1.67 -8.87 3.95
N PHE A 265 -0.83 -7.84 4.10
CA PHE A 265 -0.26 -7.15 2.95
C PHE A 265 0.74 -8.07 2.25
N SER A 266 0.37 -8.53 1.06
CA SER A 266 1.20 -9.45 0.26
C SER A 266 2.49 -8.81 -0.23
N ALA A 267 3.45 -9.63 -0.65
CA ALA A 267 4.69 -9.14 -1.24
C ALA A 267 4.45 -8.21 -2.45
N ASN A 268 3.37 -8.47 -3.21
CA ASN A 268 3.08 -7.71 -4.42
C ASN A 268 2.36 -6.37 -4.12
N ASN A 269 1.46 -6.32 -3.14
CA ASN A 269 0.71 -5.08 -2.87
C ASN A 269 1.44 -4.11 -1.95
N LYS A 270 2.26 -4.58 -0.99
CA LYS A 270 2.98 -3.70 -0.05
C LYS A 270 3.90 -2.68 -0.72
N GLU A 271 4.44 -2.99 -1.91
CA GLU A 271 5.29 -2.07 -2.68
C GLU A 271 4.51 -0.93 -3.36
N ASN A 272 3.18 -0.98 -3.32
CA ASN A 272 2.29 0.02 -3.92
C ASN A 272 1.47 0.80 -2.87
N ILE A 273 1.64 0.52 -1.57
CA ILE A 273 0.95 1.24 -0.51
C ILE A 273 1.52 2.66 -0.39
N GLN A 274 0.65 3.66 -0.46
CA GLN A 274 1.01 5.07 -0.36
C GLN A 274 0.89 5.59 1.07
N THR A 275 -0.16 5.19 1.78
CA THR A 275 -0.35 5.52 3.19
C THR A 275 -1.13 4.44 3.92
N VAL A 276 -0.88 4.35 5.21
CA VAL A 276 -1.67 3.60 6.17
C VAL A 276 -1.91 4.46 7.39
N GLY A 277 -3.08 4.32 7.98
CA GLY A 277 -3.43 5.07 9.17
C GLY A 277 -4.81 4.72 9.70
N ILE A 278 -5.28 5.51 10.64
CA ILE A 278 -6.65 5.44 11.17
C ILE A 278 -7.32 6.80 11.17
N THR A 279 -8.62 6.77 11.06
CA THR A 279 -9.52 7.89 11.39
C THR A 279 -10.54 7.42 12.41
N ASP A 280 -10.75 8.19 13.48
CA ASP A 280 -11.69 7.88 14.55
C ASP A 280 -12.50 9.14 14.87
N ASN A 281 -13.82 9.07 14.70
CA ASN A 281 -14.73 10.19 14.98
C ASN A 281 -15.47 9.89 16.28
N TYR A 282 -15.04 10.50 17.38
CA TYR A 282 -15.68 10.34 18.68
C TYR A 282 -16.71 11.44 18.95
N ASP A 283 -17.68 11.16 19.84
CA ASP A 283 -18.70 12.11 20.27
C ASP A 283 -18.12 13.09 21.31
N GLU A 284 -17.80 14.30 20.90
CA GLU A 284 -17.19 15.36 21.75
C GLU A 284 -18.15 15.83 22.85
N SER A 285 -19.44 15.63 22.70
CA SER A 285 -20.42 15.95 23.76
C SER A 285 -20.34 14.97 24.95
N LYS A 286 -19.73 13.79 24.73
CA LYS A 286 -19.66 12.71 25.71
C LYS A 286 -18.22 12.38 26.12
N LEU A 287 -17.25 12.66 25.28
CA LEU A 287 -15.84 12.29 25.50
C LEU A 287 -14.91 13.48 25.34
N ILE A 288 -13.85 13.49 26.15
CA ILE A 288 -12.74 14.41 26.05
C ILE A 288 -11.50 13.60 25.63
N VAL A 289 -10.89 13.97 24.52
CA VAL A 289 -9.62 13.38 24.01
C VAL A 289 -8.59 14.48 23.82
N THR A 290 -7.37 14.23 24.29
CA THR A 290 -6.26 15.18 24.17
C THR A 290 -5.20 14.65 23.20
N LYS A 291 -4.89 15.39 22.13
CA LYS A 291 -3.95 14.98 21.07
C LYS A 291 -2.63 14.44 21.61
N ASN A 292 -1.99 15.15 22.54
CA ASN A 292 -0.65 14.82 23.01
C ASN A 292 -0.57 13.55 23.87
N THR A 293 -1.71 12.97 24.24
CA THR A 293 -1.80 11.72 24.98
C THR A 293 -1.93 10.49 24.09
N ILE A 294 -2.24 10.69 22.81
CA ILE A 294 -2.41 9.61 21.83
C ILE A 294 -1.02 9.05 21.48
N LYS A 295 -0.90 7.73 21.53
CA LYS A 295 0.33 6.98 21.25
C LYS A 295 0.11 5.90 20.19
N VAL A 296 1.14 5.60 19.43
CA VAL A 296 1.16 4.49 18.48
C VAL A 296 2.28 3.53 18.87
N TYR A 297 1.93 2.26 19.00
CA TYR A 297 2.87 1.20 19.34
C TYR A 297 2.94 0.17 18.23
N ASP A 298 4.12 -0.39 18.03
CA ASP A 298 4.28 -1.64 17.31
C ASP A 298 3.59 -2.75 18.10
N GLY A 299 2.58 -3.40 17.51
CA GLY A 299 1.74 -4.36 18.23
C GLY A 299 2.45 -5.67 18.56
N GLU A 300 3.53 -5.99 17.88
CA GLU A 300 4.31 -7.21 18.10
C GLU A 300 5.38 -6.99 19.16
N THR A 301 6.11 -5.88 19.09
CA THR A 301 7.23 -5.58 20.00
C THR A 301 6.85 -4.73 21.21
N GLY A 302 5.70 -4.03 21.15
CA GLY A 302 5.28 -3.06 22.14
C GLY A 302 6.06 -1.72 22.12
N ALA A 303 6.96 -1.52 21.16
CA ALA A 303 7.76 -0.32 21.03
C ALA A 303 6.91 0.91 20.69
N ASP A 304 7.16 2.06 21.34
CA ASP A 304 6.54 3.35 20.98
C ASP A 304 7.09 3.82 19.62
N VAL A 305 6.23 3.83 18.63
CA VAL A 305 6.51 4.28 17.25
C VAL A 305 5.72 5.53 16.87
N THR A 306 5.19 6.26 17.85
CA THR A 306 4.39 7.47 17.64
C THR A 306 5.09 8.48 16.75
N SER A 307 6.42 8.59 16.84
CA SER A 307 7.23 9.50 16.03
C SER A 307 7.12 9.24 14.51
N LYS A 308 6.74 8.03 14.10
CA LYS A 308 6.54 7.66 12.70
C LYS A 308 5.20 8.17 12.14
N PHE A 309 4.26 8.54 13.01
CA PHE A 309 2.90 8.92 12.62
C PHE A 309 2.63 10.42 12.83
N ASP A 310 1.83 10.99 11.92
CA ASP A 310 1.21 12.29 12.10
C ASP A 310 -0.12 12.10 12.82
N VAL A 311 -0.14 12.47 14.12
CA VAL A 311 -1.34 12.39 14.94
C VAL A 311 -2.01 13.75 15.01
N ALA A 312 -3.30 13.82 14.70
CA ALA A 312 -4.10 15.02 14.84
C ALA A 312 -5.43 14.75 15.51
N VAL A 313 -5.97 15.77 16.20
CA VAL A 313 -7.33 15.79 16.73
C VAL A 313 -7.96 17.11 16.33
N THR A 314 -9.00 17.08 15.53
CA THR A 314 -9.67 18.27 14.99
C THR A 314 -11.17 18.01 14.91
N ASN A 315 -11.97 18.80 15.60
CA ASN A 315 -13.44 18.71 15.58
C ASN A 315 -13.95 17.26 15.79
N GLY A 316 -13.53 16.60 16.87
CA GLY A 316 -13.93 15.23 17.20
C GLY A 316 -13.29 14.14 16.33
N ILE A 317 -12.52 14.50 15.31
CA ILE A 317 -11.86 13.56 14.42
C ILE A 317 -10.40 13.39 14.83
N ILE A 318 -10.03 12.16 15.15
CA ILE A 318 -8.66 11.73 15.42
C ILE A 318 -8.12 11.12 14.13
N THR A 319 -6.93 11.51 13.72
CA THR A 319 -6.18 10.83 12.66
C THR A 319 -4.80 10.44 13.16
N ALA A 320 -4.32 9.27 12.74
CA ALA A 320 -2.96 8.84 12.97
C ALA A 320 -2.46 8.16 11.69
N ASN A 321 -1.82 8.93 10.81
CA ASN A 321 -1.35 8.48 9.50
C ASN A 321 0.17 8.39 9.47
N LEU A 322 0.73 7.41 8.76
CA LEU A 322 2.17 7.31 8.56
C LEU A 322 2.70 8.58 7.87
N LYS A 323 3.81 9.11 8.37
CA LYS A 323 4.44 10.33 7.84
C LYS A 323 5.03 10.12 6.45
N SER A 324 5.01 11.17 5.64
CA SER A 324 5.61 11.19 4.30
C SER A 324 7.13 10.91 4.27
N GLY A 325 7.84 11.12 5.38
CA GLY A 325 9.26 10.77 5.51
C GLY A 325 9.57 9.27 5.41
N PHE A 326 8.54 8.42 5.46
CA PHE A 326 8.64 6.97 5.30
C PHE A 326 8.27 6.49 3.89
N THR A 327 8.20 7.40 2.92
CA THR A 327 7.93 7.07 1.52
C THR A 327 9.20 7.07 0.66
N LYS A 328 9.10 6.43 -0.50
CA LYS A 328 10.05 6.45 -1.62
C LYS A 328 9.29 6.68 -2.92
N SER A 329 9.96 7.23 -3.94
CA SER A 329 9.39 7.32 -5.28
C SER A 329 9.43 5.97 -5.98
N LEU A 330 8.39 5.65 -6.76
CA LEU A 330 8.40 4.53 -7.71
C LEU A 330 9.28 4.80 -8.94
N GLY A 331 9.70 6.07 -9.13
CA GLY A 331 10.50 6.47 -10.29
C GLY A 331 9.72 6.54 -11.61
N ASP A 332 8.39 6.60 -11.52
CA ASP A 332 7.51 6.83 -12.65
C ASP A 332 7.44 8.32 -13.04
N ALA A 333 6.80 8.63 -14.18
CA ALA A 333 6.69 9.99 -14.70
C ALA A 333 5.96 10.96 -13.73
N ASN A 334 5.09 10.43 -12.87
CA ASN A 334 4.31 11.19 -11.91
C ASN A 334 5.00 11.30 -10.54
N ASN A 335 6.20 10.72 -10.38
CA ASN A 335 6.90 10.66 -9.11
C ASN A 335 6.04 10.10 -7.97
N THR A 336 5.26 9.04 -8.29
CA THR A 336 4.34 8.41 -7.35
C THR A 336 5.07 7.96 -6.08
N GLN A 337 4.58 8.42 -4.94
CA GLN A 337 5.17 8.10 -3.63
C GLN A 337 4.48 6.87 -3.05
N VAL A 338 5.28 5.93 -2.57
CA VAL A 338 4.82 4.73 -1.86
C VAL A 338 5.62 4.54 -0.57
N ILE A 339 5.08 3.78 0.38
CA ILE A 339 5.78 3.49 1.63
C ILE A 339 7.07 2.71 1.33
N ASP A 340 8.16 3.18 1.92
CA ASP A 340 9.46 2.54 1.83
C ASP A 340 9.52 1.36 2.81
N THR A 341 9.40 0.15 2.29
CA THR A 341 9.42 -1.10 3.07
C THR A 341 10.73 -1.36 3.81
N THR A 342 11.79 -0.58 3.52
CA THR A 342 13.04 -0.63 4.28
C THR A 342 13.00 0.23 5.55
N LYS A 343 12.06 1.18 5.64
CA LYS A 343 11.91 2.10 6.77
C LYS A 343 10.67 1.81 7.63
N PHE A 344 9.63 1.22 7.03
CA PHE A 344 8.41 0.85 7.69
C PHE A 344 8.07 -0.62 7.44
N GLU A 345 7.84 -1.38 8.49
CA GLU A 345 7.56 -2.81 8.44
C GLU A 345 6.06 -3.08 8.31
N PHE A 346 5.70 -3.92 7.34
CA PHE A 346 4.38 -4.54 7.22
C PHE A 346 4.39 -5.95 7.82
N GLY A 347 3.24 -6.62 7.82
CA GLY A 347 3.09 -7.98 8.31
C GLY A 347 2.76 -8.07 9.80
N ARG A 348 2.37 -6.96 10.44
CA ARG A 348 2.03 -6.85 11.85
C ARG A 348 0.87 -5.89 12.10
N TYR A 349 0.39 -5.84 13.34
CA TYR A 349 -0.51 -4.78 13.79
C TYR A 349 0.25 -3.59 14.36
N TYR A 350 -0.31 -2.39 14.17
CA TYR A 350 0.10 -1.19 14.88
C TYR A 350 -1.05 -0.74 15.79
N LYS A 351 -0.78 -0.53 17.08
CA LYS A 351 -1.78 -0.20 18.09
C LYS A 351 -1.80 1.30 18.34
N VAL A 352 -2.87 1.97 17.94
CA VAL A 352 -3.14 3.37 18.31
C VAL A 352 -3.90 3.38 19.62
N VAL A 353 -3.31 3.96 20.67
CA VAL A 353 -3.89 4.09 21.99
C VAL A 353 -4.41 5.50 22.17
N ILE A 354 -5.71 5.64 22.42
CA ILE A 354 -6.44 6.89 22.53
C ILE A 354 -7.02 7.01 23.93
N PRO A 355 -6.36 7.72 24.85
CA PRO A 355 -6.93 8.01 26.16
C PRO A 355 -8.17 8.89 26.02
N ALA A 356 -9.28 8.46 26.60
CA ALA A 356 -10.55 9.18 26.61
C ALA A 356 -11.04 9.36 28.05
N THR A 357 -11.70 10.50 28.30
CA THR A 357 -12.37 10.78 29.58
C THR A 357 -13.83 11.07 29.30
N VAL A 358 -14.74 10.42 30.02
CA VAL A 358 -16.16 10.73 29.93
C VAL A 358 -16.41 12.16 30.39
N SER A 359 -17.06 12.98 29.58
CA SER A 359 -17.36 14.37 29.89
C SER A 359 -18.25 14.48 31.14
N GLN A 360 -18.02 15.51 31.94
CA GLN A 360 -18.92 15.85 33.05
C GLN A 360 -20.31 16.31 32.57
N ASP A 361 -20.38 16.80 31.32
CA ASP A 361 -21.62 17.30 30.71
C ASP A 361 -22.40 16.21 29.96
N ALA A 362 -21.87 14.99 29.91
CA ALA A 362 -22.54 13.87 29.27
C ALA A 362 -23.84 13.49 30.01
N TYR A 363 -24.93 13.21 29.28
CA TYR A 363 -26.21 12.91 29.86
C TYR A 363 -26.28 11.50 30.44
N ASP A 364 -26.93 11.37 31.59
CA ASP A 364 -27.30 10.08 32.19
C ASP A 364 -28.17 9.26 31.24
N GLY A 365 -27.94 7.96 31.16
CA GLY A 365 -28.66 7.05 30.29
C GLY A 365 -28.24 7.10 28.82
N SER A 366 -27.30 7.99 28.45
CA SER A 366 -26.82 8.07 27.08
C SER A 366 -25.81 6.95 26.74
N GLU A 367 -25.77 6.59 25.47
CA GLU A 367 -24.76 5.66 24.95
C GLU A 367 -23.58 6.42 24.34
N ILE A 368 -22.39 5.88 24.54
CA ILE A 368 -21.17 6.32 23.88
C ILE A 368 -20.82 5.27 22.84
N GLU A 369 -21.12 5.59 21.59
CA GLU A 369 -20.76 4.75 20.46
C GLU A 369 -19.49 5.26 19.79
N ASN A 370 -18.60 4.36 19.41
CA ASN A 370 -17.37 4.73 18.70
C ASN A 370 -16.91 3.65 17.73
N THR A 371 -16.60 4.07 16.50
CA THR A 371 -16.06 3.24 15.41
C THR A 371 -14.90 3.97 14.79
N ALA A 372 -13.75 3.30 14.64
CA ALA A 372 -12.63 3.82 13.88
C ALA A 372 -12.61 3.21 12.48
N THR A 373 -11.92 3.84 11.56
CA THR A 373 -11.70 3.35 10.20
C THR A 373 -10.20 3.27 9.95
N GLN A 374 -9.73 2.11 9.48
CA GLN A 374 -8.38 2.01 8.94
C GLN A 374 -8.40 2.56 7.53
N THR A 375 -7.51 3.51 7.27
CA THR A 375 -7.29 4.12 5.97
C THR A 375 -6.08 3.47 5.30
N VAL A 376 -6.27 2.98 4.10
CA VAL A 376 -5.20 2.45 3.25
C VAL A 376 -5.34 3.08 1.87
N HIS A 377 -4.34 3.84 1.45
CA HIS A 377 -4.25 4.28 0.07
C HIS A 377 -3.20 3.44 -0.64
N TYR A 378 -3.55 2.86 -1.77
CA TYR A 378 -2.58 2.16 -2.59
C TYR A 378 -2.68 2.58 -4.06
N TYR A 379 -1.53 2.65 -4.71
CA TYR A 379 -1.45 2.91 -6.13
C TYR A 379 -1.70 1.61 -6.90
N ASN A 380 -2.74 1.60 -7.72
CA ASN A 380 -3.01 0.49 -8.61
C ASN A 380 -2.26 0.72 -9.93
N PRO A 381 -1.18 -0.02 -10.20
CA PRO A 381 -0.39 0.18 -11.41
C PRO A 381 -1.13 -0.17 -12.71
N ARG A 382 -2.25 -0.86 -12.61
CA ARG A 382 -3.09 -1.22 -13.77
C ARG A 382 -4.00 -0.10 -14.20
N THR A 383 -4.64 0.57 -13.22
CA THR A 383 -5.56 1.69 -13.49
C THR A 383 -4.85 3.03 -13.48
N HIS A 384 -3.60 3.07 -13.02
CA HIS A 384 -2.82 4.29 -12.74
C HIS A 384 -3.52 5.24 -11.75
N ALA A 385 -4.41 4.70 -10.92
CA ALA A 385 -5.17 5.44 -9.94
C ALA A 385 -4.76 5.07 -8.50
N VAL A 386 -5.03 5.98 -7.58
CA VAL A 386 -4.97 5.71 -6.14
C VAL A 386 -6.32 5.18 -5.71
N GLU A 387 -6.32 4.02 -5.08
CA GLU A 387 -7.50 3.40 -4.51
C GLU A 387 -7.46 3.49 -2.98
N THR A 388 -8.63 3.61 -2.37
CA THR A 388 -8.78 3.83 -0.92
C THR A 388 -9.76 2.83 -0.32
N PRO A 389 -9.34 1.56 -0.17
CA PRO A 389 -10.18 0.52 0.42
C PRO A 389 -10.26 0.68 1.95
N ASP A 390 -10.87 1.79 2.41
CA ASP A 390 -11.02 2.07 3.82
C ASP A 390 -11.96 1.05 4.48
N LYS A 391 -11.61 0.60 5.70
CA LYS A 391 -12.38 -0.42 6.40
C LYS A 391 -12.66 -0.03 7.85
N PRO A 392 -13.94 -0.02 8.28
CA PRO A 392 -14.28 0.25 9.67
C PRO A 392 -13.91 -0.91 10.60
N THR A 393 -13.63 -0.57 11.84
CA THR A 393 -13.54 -1.52 12.96
C THR A 393 -14.94 -1.93 13.42
N GLN A 394 -15.02 -2.88 14.34
CA GLN A 394 -16.26 -3.12 15.08
C GLN A 394 -16.62 -1.86 15.87
N LYS A 395 -17.91 -1.58 15.93
CA LYS A 395 -18.46 -0.54 16.80
C LYS A 395 -18.30 -0.95 18.27
N ARG A 396 -17.85 -0.02 19.10
CA ARG A 396 -17.77 -0.18 20.55
C ARG A 396 -18.81 0.71 21.20
N VAL A 397 -19.45 0.19 22.24
CA VAL A 397 -20.55 0.85 22.92
C VAL A 397 -20.33 0.80 24.42
N ASN A 398 -20.42 1.95 25.05
CA ASN A 398 -20.50 2.08 26.50
C ASN A 398 -21.76 2.90 26.83
N ASN A 399 -22.30 2.77 28.02
CA ASN A 399 -23.42 3.58 28.43
C ASN A 399 -23.06 4.33 29.73
N ILE A 400 -23.64 5.51 29.90
CA ILE A 400 -23.57 6.29 31.12
C ILE A 400 -24.81 5.93 31.94
N PRO A 401 -24.70 5.27 33.11
CA PRO A 401 -25.86 4.84 33.87
C PRO A 401 -26.71 6.02 34.32
N THR A 402 -28.01 5.83 34.32
CA THR A 402 -28.91 6.70 35.06
C THR A 402 -28.75 6.40 36.54
N ALA A 403 -28.57 7.41 37.33
CA ALA A 403 -28.28 7.27 38.76
C ALA A 403 -29.35 7.92 39.62
N ILE A 404 -29.80 7.22 40.64
CA ILE A 404 -30.64 7.80 41.70
C ILE A 404 -29.95 7.62 43.04
N GLN A 405 -30.09 8.62 43.90
CA GLN A 405 -29.68 8.54 45.30
C GLN A 405 -30.89 8.69 46.19
N LEU A 406 -31.14 7.70 47.03
CA LEU A 406 -32.24 7.73 47.97
C LEU A 406 -31.75 8.39 49.28
N ILE A 407 -32.48 9.45 49.68
CA ILE A 407 -32.18 10.22 50.88
C ILE A 407 -33.45 10.33 51.70
N PHE A 408 -33.37 9.99 52.95
CA PHE A 408 -34.49 10.04 53.91
C PHE A 408 -34.14 10.90 55.10
N GLY A 409 -35.16 11.38 55.82
CA GLY A 409 -34.99 12.12 57.08
C GLY A 409 -35.41 11.29 58.27
N LYS A 410 -34.58 11.27 59.32
CA LYS A 410 -34.92 10.73 60.63
C LYS A 410 -35.11 11.87 61.63
N THR A 411 -36.20 11.84 62.32
CA THR A 411 -36.48 12.79 63.44
C THR A 411 -36.58 12.03 64.75
N LEU A 412 -36.15 12.66 65.84
CA LEU A 412 -36.24 12.13 67.20
C LEU A 412 -36.84 13.21 68.11
N ASN A 413 -37.97 12.89 68.75
CA ASN A 413 -38.61 13.79 69.69
C ASN A 413 -38.05 13.57 71.10
N GLY A 414 -37.98 14.66 71.87
CA GLY A 414 -37.58 14.60 73.27
C GLY A 414 -36.11 14.87 73.58
N ARG A 415 -35.21 14.66 72.60
CA ARG A 415 -33.77 15.03 72.70
C ARG A 415 -33.16 15.22 71.32
N LYS A 416 -31.96 15.76 71.32
CA LYS A 416 -31.19 15.91 70.08
C LYS A 416 -30.76 14.54 69.54
N LEU A 417 -30.97 14.34 68.25
CA LEU A 417 -30.49 13.18 67.52
C LEU A 417 -28.96 13.20 67.46
N GLN A 418 -28.35 12.03 67.53
CA GLN A 418 -26.89 11.86 67.38
C GLN A 418 -26.61 11.15 66.01
N ALA A 419 -25.43 11.40 65.44
CA ALA A 419 -24.98 10.67 64.26
C ALA A 419 -24.80 9.18 64.57
N ASP A 420 -25.08 8.33 63.62
CA ASP A 420 -24.96 6.87 63.68
C ASP A 420 -25.89 6.19 64.69
N GLU A 421 -26.88 6.90 65.24
CA GLU A 421 -27.74 6.38 66.28
C GLU A 421 -28.77 5.37 65.79
N PHE A 422 -29.31 5.56 64.61
CA PHE A 422 -30.28 4.68 64.02
C PHE A 422 -29.75 4.08 62.70
N SER A 423 -30.08 2.82 62.49
CA SER A 423 -29.63 2.06 61.28
C SER A 423 -30.81 1.79 60.37
N PHE A 424 -30.61 1.95 59.10
CA PHE A 424 -31.61 1.74 58.02
C PHE A 424 -31.12 0.73 57.02
N VAL A 425 -32.02 -0.09 56.52
CA VAL A 425 -31.74 -1.05 55.44
C VAL A 425 -32.54 -0.69 54.21
N LEU A 426 -31.88 -0.65 53.09
CA LEU A 426 -32.50 -0.60 51.76
C LEU A 426 -32.61 -2.01 51.21
N LYS A 427 -33.81 -2.43 50.81
CA LYS A 427 -34.09 -3.74 50.29
C LYS A 427 -34.76 -3.62 48.93
N ASP A 428 -34.49 -4.58 48.06
CA ASP A 428 -35.31 -4.89 46.89
C ASP A 428 -36.63 -5.46 47.38
N LYS A 429 -37.77 -4.87 46.95
CA LYS A 429 -39.10 -5.26 47.45
C LYS A 429 -39.52 -6.64 46.98
N GLU A 430 -39.14 -7.06 45.82
CA GLU A 430 -39.56 -8.31 45.20
C GLU A 430 -38.80 -9.52 45.76
N THR A 431 -37.50 -9.35 45.92
CA THR A 431 -36.62 -10.42 46.42
C THR A 431 -36.39 -10.36 47.93
N ASN A 432 -36.78 -9.27 48.59
CA ASN A 432 -36.47 -8.97 49.99
C ASN A 432 -34.99 -8.97 50.32
N LYS A 433 -34.14 -8.87 49.32
CA LYS A 433 -32.68 -8.83 49.45
C LYS A 433 -32.22 -7.47 49.97
N ILE A 434 -31.38 -7.46 51.01
CA ILE A 434 -30.76 -6.21 51.50
C ILE A 434 -29.72 -5.77 50.47
N LEU A 435 -29.90 -4.57 49.92
CA LEU A 435 -29.01 -3.93 48.99
C LEU A 435 -27.95 -3.10 49.71
N GLU A 436 -28.38 -2.39 50.79
CA GLU A 436 -27.47 -1.53 51.54
C GLU A 436 -27.96 -1.27 52.98
N LYS A 437 -27.01 -0.92 53.84
CA LYS A 437 -27.29 -0.39 55.19
C LYS A 437 -26.71 1.01 55.29
N ALA A 438 -27.51 1.94 55.83
CA ALA A 438 -27.08 3.31 56.09
C ALA A 438 -27.44 3.72 57.52
N LYS A 439 -26.84 4.77 58.01
CA LYS A 439 -27.14 5.36 59.30
C LYS A 439 -27.45 6.83 59.14
N ASN A 440 -28.14 7.42 60.13
CA ASN A 440 -28.42 8.85 60.16
C ASN A 440 -27.13 9.64 60.47
N ASP A 441 -26.99 10.83 59.90
CA ASP A 441 -26.04 11.83 60.37
C ASP A 441 -26.62 12.63 61.59
N ALA A 442 -25.83 13.61 62.08
CA ALA A 442 -26.21 14.42 63.23
C ALA A 442 -27.48 15.30 63.00
N ASP A 443 -27.79 15.56 61.72
CA ASP A 443 -28.98 16.33 61.29
C ASP A 443 -30.16 15.44 60.94
N GLY A 444 -30.01 14.12 61.08
CA GLY A 444 -31.04 13.13 60.83
C GLY A 444 -31.14 12.70 59.38
N LYS A 445 -30.20 13.09 58.52
CA LYS A 445 -30.20 12.69 57.11
C LYS A 445 -29.63 11.26 57.02
N VAL A 446 -30.39 10.40 56.31
CA VAL A 446 -30.01 9.02 56.00
C VAL A 446 -29.77 8.98 54.48
N THR A 447 -28.53 8.73 54.08
CA THR A 447 -28.14 8.75 52.69
C THR A 447 -27.68 7.35 52.28
N PHE A 448 -28.36 6.76 51.32
CA PHE A 448 -27.95 5.53 50.67
C PHE A 448 -27.02 5.82 49.50
N LYS A 449 -26.21 4.84 49.10
CA LYS A 449 -25.37 4.93 47.91
C LYS A 449 -26.24 5.10 46.66
N THR A 450 -25.63 5.62 45.65
CA THR A 450 -26.24 5.79 44.36
C THR A 450 -26.56 4.44 43.73
N ILE A 451 -27.81 4.23 43.30
CA ILE A 451 -28.23 3.09 42.49
C ILE A 451 -28.06 3.49 41.02
N ASN A 452 -27.34 2.69 40.25
CA ASN A 452 -27.13 2.93 38.84
C ASN A 452 -27.98 1.98 38.00
N TYR A 453 -28.65 2.51 36.98
CA TYR A 453 -29.42 1.74 36.01
C TYR A 453 -28.77 1.84 34.66
N SER A 454 -28.66 0.70 33.97
CA SER A 454 -28.04 0.53 32.70
C SER A 454 -29.06 0.39 31.56
N LYS A 455 -28.57 0.25 30.34
CA LYS A 455 -29.46 -0.07 29.18
C LYS A 455 -30.24 -1.38 29.36
N ALA A 456 -29.69 -2.33 30.11
CA ALA A 456 -30.36 -3.60 30.39
C ALA A 456 -31.63 -3.41 31.25
N ASP A 457 -31.76 -2.29 31.96
CA ASP A 457 -32.85 -1.98 32.88
C ASP A 457 -34.00 -1.21 32.19
N ILE A 458 -33.83 -0.89 30.90
CA ILE A 458 -34.88 -0.17 30.14
C ILE A 458 -36.17 -0.99 30.10
N GLY A 459 -37.26 -0.34 30.46
CA GLY A 459 -38.59 -0.95 30.51
C GLY A 459 -38.87 -1.78 31.75
N GLN A 460 -37.93 -1.89 32.69
CA GLN A 460 -38.10 -2.55 33.97
C GLN A 460 -38.58 -1.55 35.03
N THR A 461 -39.28 -2.06 36.05
CA THR A 461 -39.70 -1.29 37.21
C THR A 461 -39.07 -1.89 38.45
N PHE A 462 -38.35 -1.07 39.23
CA PHE A 462 -37.68 -1.49 40.43
C PHE A 462 -38.39 -0.88 41.67
N ASN A 463 -38.74 -1.72 42.60
CA ASN A 463 -39.41 -1.32 43.83
C ASN A 463 -38.47 -1.51 45.03
N TYR A 464 -38.27 -0.47 45.81
CA TYR A 464 -37.39 -0.50 46.99
C TYR A 464 -38.17 -0.28 48.26
N ILE A 465 -37.75 -0.89 49.33
CA ILE A 465 -38.22 -0.70 50.68
C ILE A 465 -37.09 -0.20 51.54
N VAL A 466 -37.35 0.84 52.37
CA VAL A 466 -36.44 1.31 53.41
C VAL A 466 -37.07 1.00 54.76
N GLU A 467 -36.36 0.31 55.60
CA GLU A 467 -36.75 -0.06 56.98
C GLU A 467 -35.71 0.42 57.94
N GLU A 468 -36.18 0.87 59.13
CA GLU A 468 -35.36 1.20 60.31
C GLU A 468 -35.05 -0.04 61.12
#